data_69711c3cae8c983c05f6458c7b6dc6a3
#
_entry.id   69711c3cae8c983c05f6458c7b6dc6a3
#
_cell.length_a   1.000
_cell.length_b   1.000
_cell.length_c   1.000
_cell.angle_alpha   90.00
_cell.angle_beta   90.00
_cell.angle_gamma   90.00
#
_symmetry.space_group_name_H-M   'P 1'
#
loop_
_entity.id
_entity.type
_entity.pdbx_description
1 polymer ?
#
loop_
_entity_poly.entity_id
_entity_poly.type
_entity_poly.pdbx_seq_one_letter_code
_entity_poly.pdbx_strand_id
1 'polypeptide(L)'
;LSCEEQSWMTVEADMNRQHFEFEKSIRLNVTNETLDAHRVLVKWAVRKTDATILREEEQWLEVPVLSAVWMDKVELPQIDCFNEYVSYEAWENGQIISQGTVIFSYPKYFHYLNPGLAVRVDGDEIVVKAEAYAKSVEIRNENDDLILEDNYFDMNAGEYRVKILDGKPDGLKVLW
;
A
#
# COMPACT_ATOMS: atom_id res chain seq x y z
N LEU A 1 -2.93 6.79 14.10
CA LEU A 1 -2.20 5.51 13.92
C LEU A 1 -1.75 5.38 12.49
N SER A 2 -0.50 4.98 12.30
CA SER A 2 0.02 4.62 10.98
C SER A 2 0.80 3.31 11.06
N CYS A 3 0.80 2.57 9.96
CA CYS A 3 1.66 1.41 9.75
C CYS A 3 2.54 1.68 8.54
N GLU A 4 3.84 1.55 8.69
CA GLU A 4 4.82 1.87 7.68
C GLU A 4 5.74 0.68 7.42
N GLU A 5 6.23 0.59 6.19
CA GLU A 5 7.26 -0.35 5.80
C GLU A 5 8.61 0.38 5.71
N GLN A 6 9.65 -0.26 6.21
CA GLN A 6 11.01 0.19 6.02
C GLN A 6 11.71 -0.75 5.03
N SER A 7 11.96 -0.25 3.82
CA SER A 7 12.76 -0.95 2.83
C SER A 7 14.19 -0.42 2.81
N TRP A 8 15.13 -1.31 2.56
CA TRP A 8 16.54 -1.00 2.47
C TRP A 8 17.04 -1.21 1.04
N MET A 9 17.77 -0.26 0.54
CA MET A 9 18.48 -0.36 -0.72
C MET A 9 19.99 -0.32 -0.45
N THR A 10 20.69 -1.36 -0.82
CA THR A 10 22.15 -1.36 -0.82
C THR A 10 22.67 -0.88 -2.16
N VAL A 11 23.71 -0.04 -2.12
CA VAL A 11 24.40 0.46 -3.31
C VAL A 11 25.79 -0.14 -3.30
N GLU A 12 26.04 -1.10 -4.20
CA GLU A 12 27.41 -1.55 -4.50
C GLU A 12 27.97 -0.69 -5.65
N ALA A 13 29.02 0.07 -5.36
CA ALA A 13 29.76 0.84 -6.36
C ALA A 13 30.95 0.00 -6.87
N ASP A 14 30.79 -0.61 -8.04
CA ASP A 14 31.94 -1.03 -8.84
C ASP A 14 32.39 0.13 -9.74
N MET A 15 33.70 0.30 -9.96
CA MET A 15 34.30 1.45 -10.65
C MET A 15 33.75 1.70 -12.07
N ASN A 16 32.96 0.79 -12.64
CA ASN A 16 32.36 0.88 -13.97
C ASN A 16 30.83 0.63 -14.04
N ARG A 17 30.17 0.22 -12.96
CA ARG A 17 28.70 0.01 -12.92
C ARG A 17 28.20 0.24 -11.50
N GLN A 18 27.21 1.13 -11.35
CA GLN A 18 26.40 1.18 -10.15
C GLN A 18 25.39 0.04 -10.22
N HIS A 19 25.51 -0.92 -9.34
CA HIS A 19 24.53 -1.98 -9.16
C HIS A 19 23.65 -1.62 -7.96
N PHE A 20 22.33 -1.50 -8.18
CA PHE A 20 21.37 -1.27 -7.11
C PHE A 20 20.63 -2.56 -6.87
N GLU A 21 20.75 -3.11 -5.68
CA GLU A 21 20.02 -4.29 -5.26
C GLU A 21 19.10 -3.91 -4.10
N PHE A 22 17.81 -4.22 -4.24
CA PHE A 22 16.85 -4.07 -3.16
C PHE A 22 17.00 -5.24 -2.19
N GLU A 23 17.05 -4.95 -0.90
CA GLU A 23 17.01 -5.99 0.12
C GLU A 23 15.65 -6.69 0.08
N LYS A 24 15.68 -8.03 -0.05
CA LYS A 24 14.47 -8.87 -0.11
C LYS A 24 13.95 -9.16 1.29
N SER A 25 13.49 -8.12 1.96
CA SER A 25 12.95 -8.19 3.32
C SER A 25 11.97 -7.05 3.56
N ILE A 26 11.09 -7.22 4.53
CA ILE A 26 10.23 -6.17 5.07
C ILE A 26 10.37 -6.08 6.57
N ARG A 27 10.13 -4.91 7.12
CA ARG A 27 9.95 -4.70 8.55
C ARG A 27 8.87 -3.66 8.76
N LEU A 28 7.74 -4.08 9.33
CA LEU A 28 6.60 -3.22 9.60
C LEU A 28 6.71 -2.59 10.99
N ASN A 29 6.22 -1.37 11.12
CA ASN A 29 6.00 -0.75 12.41
C ASN A 29 4.60 -0.14 12.49
N VAL A 30 4.09 -0.02 13.72
CA VAL A 30 2.87 0.74 14.00
C VAL A 30 3.24 1.87 14.93
N THR A 31 2.98 3.10 14.50
CA THR A 31 3.22 4.33 15.27
C THR A 31 1.90 4.85 15.83
N ASN A 32 1.88 5.13 17.11
CA ASN A 32 0.76 5.70 17.84
C ASN A 32 1.12 7.13 18.31
N GLU A 33 0.50 8.12 17.74
CA GLU A 33 0.65 9.54 18.12
C GLU A 33 -0.49 10.04 19.01
N THR A 34 -1.36 9.12 19.49
CA THR A 34 -2.49 9.46 20.36
C THR A 34 -2.15 9.26 21.83
N LEU A 35 -3.03 9.75 22.72
CA LEU A 35 -2.91 9.58 24.16
C LEU A 35 -3.61 8.32 24.69
N ASP A 36 -4.10 7.46 23.83
CA ASP A 36 -4.72 6.19 24.15
C ASP A 36 -3.84 5.02 23.66
N ALA A 37 -3.83 3.92 24.38
CA ALA A 37 -3.20 2.69 23.91
C ALA A 37 -4.12 1.96 22.92
N HIS A 38 -3.55 1.37 21.89
CA HIS A 38 -4.30 0.71 20.82
C HIS A 38 -3.91 -0.76 20.69
N ARG A 39 -4.88 -1.58 20.32
CA ARG A 39 -4.66 -2.97 19.95
C ARG A 39 -4.95 -3.16 18.46
N VAL A 40 -3.90 -3.40 17.69
CA VAL A 40 -3.93 -3.41 16.23
C VAL A 40 -3.60 -4.80 15.71
N LEU A 41 -4.37 -5.28 14.74
CA LEU A 41 -4.03 -6.47 13.96
C LEU A 41 -3.31 -6.05 12.70
N VAL A 42 -2.03 -6.38 12.59
CA VAL A 42 -1.24 -6.16 11.38
C VAL A 42 -1.26 -7.43 10.54
N LYS A 43 -1.63 -7.29 9.27
CA LYS A 43 -1.61 -8.35 8.27
C LYS A 43 -0.67 -7.97 7.15
N TRP A 44 0.04 -8.93 6.61
CA TRP A 44 0.82 -8.74 5.40
C TRP A 44 0.76 -9.97 4.50
N ALA A 45 0.94 -9.76 3.19
CA ALA A 45 0.93 -10.84 2.22
C ALA A 45 1.90 -10.59 1.08
N VAL A 46 2.61 -11.63 0.66
CA VAL A 46 3.31 -11.67 -0.64
C VAL A 46 2.28 -12.01 -1.70
N ARG A 47 2.20 -11.19 -2.74
CA ARG A 47 1.22 -11.35 -3.82
C ARG A 47 1.89 -11.30 -5.18
N LYS A 48 1.26 -11.95 -6.16
CA LYS A 48 1.53 -11.72 -7.59
C LYS A 48 0.85 -10.45 -8.09
N THR A 49 1.24 -9.97 -9.24
CA THR A 49 0.63 -8.79 -9.90
C THR A 49 -0.87 -8.92 -10.17
N ASP A 50 -1.41 -10.15 -10.28
CA ASP A 50 -2.84 -10.44 -10.35
C ASP A 50 -3.52 -10.46 -8.98
N ALA A 51 -2.82 -10.03 -7.92
CA ALA A 51 -3.21 -10.03 -6.52
C ALA A 51 -3.37 -11.42 -5.87
N THR A 52 -3.01 -12.51 -6.56
CA THR A 52 -2.98 -13.86 -5.97
C THR A 52 -2.03 -13.91 -4.78
N ILE A 53 -2.52 -14.35 -3.63
CA ILE A 53 -1.73 -14.49 -2.40
C ILE A 53 -0.84 -15.73 -2.50
N LEU A 54 0.47 -15.55 -2.26
CA LEU A 54 1.46 -16.62 -2.19
C LEU A 54 1.81 -17.01 -0.76
N ARG A 55 1.86 -16.02 0.13
CA ARG A 55 2.12 -16.16 1.57
C ARG A 55 1.42 -15.03 2.29
N GLU A 56 0.82 -15.32 3.44
CA GLU A 56 0.24 -14.30 4.32
C GLU A 56 0.51 -14.64 5.77
N GLU A 57 0.61 -13.62 6.59
CA GLU A 57 0.75 -13.72 8.04
C GLU A 57 0.03 -12.55 8.71
N GLU A 58 -0.35 -12.76 9.99
CA GLU A 58 -0.96 -11.72 10.80
C GLU A 58 -0.41 -11.76 12.24
N GLN A 59 -0.37 -10.59 12.86
CA GLN A 59 0.09 -10.44 14.25
C GLN A 59 -0.68 -9.35 14.97
N TRP A 60 -1.13 -9.64 16.20
CA TRP A 60 -1.66 -8.62 17.09
C TRP A 60 -0.52 -7.86 17.79
N LEU A 61 -0.64 -6.53 17.81
CA LEU A 61 0.27 -5.63 18.50
C LEU A 61 -0.49 -4.80 19.53
N GLU A 62 0.09 -4.68 20.73
CA GLU A 62 -0.31 -3.68 21.72
C GLU A 62 0.61 -2.46 21.52
N VAL A 63 0.04 -1.33 21.13
CA VAL A 63 0.78 -0.10 20.81
C VAL A 63 0.52 0.93 21.91
N PRO A 64 1.48 1.16 22.82
CA PRO A 64 1.34 2.11 23.91
C PRO A 64 1.15 3.55 23.41
N VAL A 65 0.73 4.44 24.29
CA VAL A 65 0.60 5.87 24.03
C VAL A 65 1.91 6.46 23.52
N LEU A 66 1.86 7.35 22.53
CA LEU A 66 3.00 8.10 22.00
C LEU A 66 4.23 7.22 21.72
N SER A 67 4.03 6.06 21.11
CA SER A 67 5.08 5.08 20.86
C SER A 67 5.01 4.45 19.48
N ALA A 68 6.08 3.75 19.11
CA ALA A 68 6.13 2.91 17.92
C ALA A 68 6.51 1.48 18.29
N VAL A 69 5.81 0.50 17.75
CA VAL A 69 6.10 -0.93 17.93
C VAL A 69 6.52 -1.53 16.62
N TRP A 70 7.70 -2.12 16.60
CA TRP A 70 8.28 -2.80 15.44
C TRP A 70 7.95 -4.28 15.46
N MET A 71 7.53 -4.81 14.34
CA MET A 71 7.48 -6.26 14.11
C MET A 71 8.88 -6.81 13.83
N ASP A 72 9.04 -8.11 13.93
CA ASP A 72 10.27 -8.77 13.50
C ASP A 72 10.45 -8.61 11.99
N LYS A 73 11.72 -8.51 11.58
CA LYS A 73 12.08 -8.46 10.17
C LYS A 73 11.73 -9.78 9.49
N VAL A 74 11.06 -9.70 8.36
CA VAL A 74 10.68 -10.87 7.54
C VAL A 74 11.59 -10.94 6.32
N GLU A 75 12.36 -12.00 6.21
CA GLU A 75 13.20 -12.27 5.05
C GLU A 75 12.37 -12.94 3.94
N LEU A 76 12.54 -12.45 2.71
CA LEU A 76 11.82 -12.89 1.52
C LEU A 76 12.79 -13.28 0.38
N PRO A 77 13.77 -14.18 0.63
CA PRO A 77 14.86 -14.44 -0.32
C PRO A 77 14.39 -14.98 -1.68
N GLN A 78 13.19 -15.56 -1.73
CA GLN A 78 12.62 -16.18 -2.93
C GLN A 78 11.69 -15.24 -3.71
N ILE A 79 11.46 -14.00 -3.23
CA ILE A 79 10.55 -13.07 -3.90
C ILE A 79 11.03 -12.75 -5.32
N ASP A 80 10.12 -12.82 -6.29
CA ASP A 80 10.36 -12.34 -7.64
C ASP A 80 10.14 -10.82 -7.69
N CYS A 81 11.23 -10.07 -7.64
CA CYS A 81 11.22 -8.61 -7.56
C CYS A 81 10.49 -7.90 -8.72
N PHE A 82 10.23 -8.60 -9.83
CA PHE A 82 9.59 -8.02 -11.01
C PHE A 82 8.10 -8.39 -11.14
N ASN A 83 7.65 -9.45 -10.48
CA ASN A 83 6.30 -9.98 -10.61
C ASN A 83 5.56 -10.15 -9.29
N GLU A 84 6.23 -9.91 -8.15
CA GLU A 84 5.66 -10.09 -6.82
C GLU A 84 5.89 -8.84 -5.97
N TYR A 85 4.92 -8.56 -5.11
CA TYR A 85 4.96 -7.43 -4.17
C TYR A 85 4.44 -7.87 -2.80
N VAL A 86 4.68 -7.05 -1.79
CA VAL A 86 4.07 -7.23 -0.47
C VAL A 86 2.98 -6.17 -0.28
N SER A 87 1.82 -6.59 0.20
CA SER A 87 0.79 -5.71 0.75
C SER A 87 0.74 -5.84 2.26
N TYR A 88 0.42 -4.75 2.96
CA TYR A 88 0.20 -4.78 4.40
C TYR A 88 -1.01 -3.93 4.77
N GLU A 89 -1.65 -4.30 5.87
CA GLU A 89 -2.83 -3.66 6.43
C GLU A 89 -2.73 -3.65 7.96
N ALA A 90 -3.14 -2.54 8.56
CA ALA A 90 -3.35 -2.43 10.00
C ALA A 90 -4.84 -2.28 10.28
N TRP A 91 -5.36 -3.12 11.16
CA TRP A 91 -6.78 -3.22 11.50
C TRP A 91 -7.02 -2.88 12.95
N GLU A 92 -8.02 -2.05 13.22
CA GLU A 92 -8.52 -1.78 14.55
C GLU A 92 -10.05 -1.83 14.55
N ASN A 93 -10.64 -2.51 15.54
CA ASN A 93 -12.09 -2.65 15.67
C ASN A 93 -12.81 -3.14 14.39
N GLY A 94 -12.12 -3.97 13.58
CA GLY A 94 -12.66 -4.51 12.34
C GLY A 94 -12.60 -3.58 11.14
N GLN A 95 -11.91 -2.44 11.26
CA GLN A 95 -11.69 -1.47 10.18
C GLN A 95 -10.21 -1.38 9.84
N ILE A 96 -9.91 -1.18 8.55
CA ILE A 96 -8.55 -0.85 8.10
C ILE A 96 -8.26 0.60 8.49
N ILE A 97 -7.20 0.81 9.26
CA ILE A 97 -6.74 2.13 9.70
C ILE A 97 -5.51 2.60 8.93
N SER A 98 -4.78 1.68 8.31
CA SER A 98 -3.63 1.98 7.45
C SER A 98 -3.37 0.80 6.54
N GLN A 99 -2.90 1.06 5.32
CA GLN A 99 -2.52 0.02 4.37
C GLN A 99 -1.49 0.55 3.38
N GLY A 100 -0.76 -0.34 2.75
CA GLY A 100 0.21 0.02 1.74
C GLY A 100 0.78 -1.20 1.02
N THR A 101 1.69 -0.92 0.10
CA THR A 101 2.39 -1.96 -0.66
C THR A 101 3.87 -1.62 -0.81
N VAL A 102 4.66 -2.64 -1.07
CA VAL A 102 6.08 -2.52 -1.38
C VAL A 102 6.44 -3.39 -2.57
N ILE A 103 7.20 -2.84 -3.51
CA ILE A 103 7.84 -3.55 -4.61
C ILE A 103 9.36 -3.56 -4.41
N PHE A 104 10.03 -4.61 -4.85
CA PHE A 104 11.48 -4.82 -4.67
C PHE A 104 12.28 -4.56 -5.95
N SER A 105 11.75 -3.66 -6.78
CA SER A 105 12.39 -3.15 -7.99
C SER A 105 12.00 -1.70 -8.24
N TYR A 106 12.69 -1.04 -9.16
CA TYR A 106 12.19 0.24 -9.63
C TYR A 106 10.83 0.06 -10.31
N PRO A 107 9.84 0.97 -10.10
CA PRO A 107 8.51 0.84 -10.69
C PRO A 107 8.52 0.61 -12.20
N LYS A 108 9.43 1.24 -12.93
CA LYS A 108 9.58 1.08 -14.40
C LYS A 108 9.99 -0.32 -14.86
N TYR A 109 10.48 -1.18 -13.96
CA TYR A 109 10.89 -2.55 -14.27
C TYR A 109 9.92 -3.59 -13.71
N PHE A 110 8.97 -3.15 -12.89
CA PHE A 110 7.95 -4.04 -12.35
C PHE A 110 6.93 -4.38 -13.43
N HIS A 111 6.55 -5.65 -13.54
CA HIS A 111 5.65 -6.14 -14.59
C HIS A 111 4.18 -6.02 -14.15
N TYR A 112 3.64 -4.82 -14.24
CA TYR A 112 2.24 -4.58 -13.95
C TYR A 112 1.33 -5.25 -14.98
N LEU A 113 0.20 -5.79 -14.50
CA LEU A 113 -0.93 -6.13 -15.34
C LEU A 113 -1.84 -4.90 -15.49
N ASN A 114 -2.66 -4.88 -16.54
CA ASN A 114 -3.71 -3.88 -16.62
C ASN A 114 -4.71 -4.10 -15.48
N PRO A 115 -4.85 -3.18 -14.52
CA PRO A 115 -5.72 -3.37 -13.37
C PRO A 115 -7.22 -3.22 -13.69
N GLY A 116 -7.59 -2.85 -14.92
CA GLY A 116 -9.00 -2.71 -15.31
C GLY A 116 -9.77 -1.74 -14.42
N LEU A 117 -9.15 -0.59 -14.07
CA LEU A 117 -9.73 0.35 -13.11
C LEU A 117 -11.10 0.85 -13.56
N ALA A 118 -12.05 0.82 -12.64
CA ALA A 118 -13.37 1.41 -12.77
C ALA A 118 -13.65 2.29 -11.56
N VAL A 119 -14.36 3.41 -11.78
CA VAL A 119 -14.69 4.37 -10.72
C VAL A 119 -16.19 4.65 -10.70
N ARG A 120 -16.77 4.76 -9.50
CA ARG A 120 -18.17 5.17 -9.27
C ARG A 120 -18.27 6.03 -8.03
N VAL A 121 -19.34 6.81 -7.95
CA VAL A 121 -19.72 7.58 -6.75
C VAL A 121 -20.70 6.79 -5.93
N ASP A 122 -20.53 6.78 -4.62
CA ASP A 122 -21.40 6.11 -3.65
C ASP A 122 -21.62 7.04 -2.43
N GLY A 123 -22.65 7.88 -2.50
CA GLY A 123 -22.89 8.92 -1.48
C GLY A 123 -21.80 9.99 -1.48
N ASP A 124 -21.10 10.13 -0.38
CA ASP A 124 -19.98 11.06 -0.19
C ASP A 124 -18.60 10.39 -0.42
N GLU A 125 -18.59 9.18 -0.99
CA GLU A 125 -17.40 8.44 -1.29
C GLU A 125 -17.24 8.19 -2.80
N ILE A 126 -16.00 8.09 -3.24
CA ILE A 126 -15.61 7.51 -4.52
C ILE A 126 -15.13 6.10 -4.29
N VAL A 127 -15.67 5.16 -5.07
CA VAL A 127 -15.27 3.75 -5.03
C VAL A 127 -14.49 3.44 -6.29
N VAL A 128 -13.24 3.06 -6.14
CA VAL A 128 -12.37 2.56 -7.21
C VAL A 128 -12.34 1.04 -7.12
N LYS A 129 -12.56 0.38 -8.25
CA LYS A 129 -12.44 -1.07 -8.39
C LYS A 129 -11.26 -1.41 -9.29
N ALA A 130 -10.48 -2.40 -8.88
CA ALA A 130 -9.38 -2.98 -9.66
C ALA A 130 -9.53 -4.49 -9.81
N GLU A 131 -9.05 -5.05 -10.92
CA GLU A 131 -8.99 -6.50 -11.19
C GLU A 131 -7.59 -7.08 -10.93
N ALA A 132 -6.57 -6.22 -10.83
CA ALA A 132 -5.19 -6.57 -10.49
C ALA A 132 -4.56 -5.46 -9.65
N TYR A 133 -3.30 -5.64 -9.24
CA TYR A 133 -2.54 -4.64 -8.49
C TYR A 133 -2.39 -3.34 -9.29
N ALA A 134 -2.73 -2.23 -8.67
CA ALA A 134 -2.53 -0.90 -9.19
C ALA A 134 -1.68 -0.06 -8.22
N LYS A 135 -0.69 0.64 -8.76
CA LYS A 135 0.20 1.49 -7.99
C LYS A 135 -0.05 2.96 -8.27
N SER A 136 -0.01 3.79 -7.21
CA SER A 136 -0.16 5.24 -7.30
C SER A 136 -1.43 5.68 -8.02
N VAL A 137 -2.56 5.03 -7.70
CA VAL A 137 -3.87 5.31 -8.30
C VAL A 137 -4.25 6.76 -8.01
N GLU A 138 -4.50 7.51 -9.07
CA GLU A 138 -4.90 8.91 -9.02
C GLU A 138 -6.36 9.06 -9.47
N ILE A 139 -7.15 9.76 -8.67
CA ILE A 139 -8.53 10.14 -9.00
C ILE A 139 -8.56 11.63 -9.32
N ARG A 140 -9.14 11.97 -10.46
CA ARG A 140 -9.38 13.36 -10.89
C ARG A 140 -10.82 13.54 -11.33
N ASN A 141 -11.34 14.76 -11.20
CA ASN A 141 -12.58 15.18 -11.85
C ASN A 141 -12.28 16.07 -13.07
N GLU A 142 -13.32 16.49 -13.77
CA GLU A 142 -13.18 17.30 -15.00
C GLU A 142 -12.51 18.65 -14.75
N ASN A 143 -12.72 19.25 -13.56
CA ASN A 143 -12.26 20.59 -13.24
C ASN A 143 -10.95 20.62 -12.43
N ASP A 144 -10.40 19.46 -12.05
CA ASP A 144 -9.24 19.32 -11.15
C ASP A 144 -9.41 20.08 -9.80
N ASP A 145 -10.65 20.18 -9.29
CA ASP A 145 -11.02 20.85 -8.04
C ASP A 145 -11.51 19.90 -6.94
N LEU A 146 -11.40 18.60 -7.14
CA LEU A 146 -11.83 17.58 -6.19
C LEU A 146 -10.80 17.42 -5.08
N ILE A 147 -11.25 17.56 -3.82
CA ILE A 147 -10.43 17.30 -2.63
C ILE A 147 -10.91 16.01 -2.00
N LEU A 148 -9.99 15.06 -1.89
CA LEU A 148 -10.23 13.73 -1.36
C LEU A 148 -9.45 13.50 -0.05
N GLU A 149 -9.94 12.59 0.78
CA GLU A 149 -9.26 12.16 2.00
C GLU A 149 -7.92 11.47 1.68
N ASP A 150 -7.86 10.75 0.55
CA ASP A 150 -6.66 10.09 0.05
C ASP A 150 -6.62 10.14 -1.48
N ASN A 151 -5.40 10.17 -2.04
CA ASN A 151 -5.15 10.08 -3.48
C ASN A 151 -3.72 9.55 -3.70
N TYR A 152 -3.44 9.00 -4.88
CA TYR A 152 -2.14 8.34 -5.20
C TYR A 152 -1.88 7.08 -4.38
N PHE A 153 -2.93 6.37 -3.97
CA PHE A 153 -2.83 5.16 -3.19
C PHE A 153 -2.49 3.92 -4.03
N ASP A 154 -1.90 2.93 -3.39
CA ASP A 154 -1.72 1.60 -3.97
C ASP A 154 -2.91 0.72 -3.60
N MET A 155 -3.38 -0.13 -4.51
CA MET A 155 -4.48 -1.04 -4.21
C MET A 155 -4.29 -2.43 -4.81
N ASN A 156 -4.78 -3.42 -4.08
CA ASN A 156 -4.95 -4.79 -4.56
C ASN A 156 -6.20 -4.89 -5.48
N ALA A 157 -6.38 -6.05 -6.11
CA ALA A 157 -7.68 -6.36 -6.72
C ALA A 157 -8.79 -6.27 -5.66
N GLY A 158 -9.90 -5.64 -6.02
CA GLY A 158 -11.01 -5.36 -5.12
C GLY A 158 -11.50 -3.93 -5.20
N GLU A 159 -12.10 -3.44 -4.14
CA GLU A 159 -12.60 -2.06 -4.03
C GLU A 159 -11.80 -1.26 -3.00
N TYR A 160 -11.51 0.00 -3.34
CA TYR A 160 -10.95 1.01 -2.45
C TYR A 160 -11.92 2.19 -2.37
N ARG A 161 -12.20 2.67 -1.17
CA ARG A 161 -13.14 3.76 -0.91
C ARG A 161 -12.40 4.99 -0.42
N VAL A 162 -12.70 6.13 -1.03
CA VAL A 162 -12.10 7.42 -0.70
C VAL A 162 -13.20 8.44 -0.45
N LYS A 163 -13.15 9.11 0.67
CA LYS A 163 -14.13 10.13 1.04
C LYS A 163 -13.89 11.42 0.27
N ILE A 164 -14.97 12.06 -0.21
CA ILE A 164 -14.94 13.39 -0.80
C ILE A 164 -15.00 14.41 0.34
N LEU A 165 -13.95 15.26 0.43
CA LEU A 165 -13.88 16.34 1.41
C LEU A 165 -14.45 17.65 0.86
N ASP A 166 -14.22 17.93 -0.44
CA ASP A 166 -14.77 19.09 -1.15
C ASP A 166 -14.75 18.86 -2.67
N GLY A 167 -15.47 19.68 -3.42
CA GLY A 167 -15.60 19.58 -4.86
C GLY A 167 -16.74 18.66 -5.32
N LYS A 168 -16.94 18.58 -6.63
CA LYS A 168 -17.99 17.73 -7.23
C LYS A 168 -17.36 16.60 -8.04
N PRO A 169 -17.83 15.36 -7.89
CA PRO A 169 -17.26 14.21 -8.59
C PRO A 169 -17.77 14.08 -10.05
N ASP A 170 -17.80 15.19 -10.80
CA ASP A 170 -18.25 15.22 -12.18
C ASP A 170 -17.11 14.83 -13.13
N GLY A 171 -17.39 13.97 -14.12
CA GLY A 171 -16.39 13.58 -15.13
C GLY A 171 -15.18 12.86 -14.55
N LEU A 172 -15.39 11.99 -13.56
CA LEU A 172 -14.31 11.25 -12.89
C LEU A 172 -13.44 10.47 -13.87
N LYS A 173 -12.13 10.57 -13.65
CA LYS A 173 -11.08 9.79 -14.30
C LYS A 173 -10.22 9.15 -13.23
N VAL A 174 -9.77 7.93 -13.50
CA VAL A 174 -8.82 7.21 -12.66
C VAL A 174 -7.61 6.82 -13.50
N LEU A 175 -6.42 7.09 -12.97
CA LEU A 175 -5.12 6.82 -13.58
C LEU A 175 -4.28 5.94 -12.63
N TRP A 176 -3.21 5.33 -13.14
CA TRP A 176 -2.28 4.48 -12.35
C TRP A 176 -0.93 4.37 -13.03
#